data_4cbb388293ee0364eb2089ed0d153e9d
#
_entry.id   4cbb388293ee0364eb2089ed0d153e9d
#
_cell.length_a   1.000
_cell.length_b   1.000
_cell.length_c   1.000
_cell.angle_alpha   90.00
_cell.angle_beta   90.00
_cell.angle_gamma   90.00
#
_symmetry.space_group_name_H-M   'P 1'
#
loop_
_entity.id
_entity.type
_entity.pdbx_description
1 polymer ?
#
loop_
_entity_poly.entity_id
_entity_poly.type
_entity_poly.pdbx_seq_one_letter_code
_entity_poly.pdbx_strand_id
1 'polypeptide(L)'
;YDEGSDLKAFLSLEIMPIIKHIDLSKIRLEKFIAKVSDKDVNEALDRISKQNQQTQPLKKARKSKLGDILVIDFEGKMNNVVFDGGTGKDHHLALGSNSFIPGFEEQLINCKVNDEKMVKVNFPENYNNKDLAGKEAIFKCKIKKINEPIPAKINDELAVKFSAKNLNDLKTNIKERLSNEYESFSQSLLKKELMDEIEKRVKFDLPQSLIDSELTQIIQQNSKHSAEIKKDKVNEKKKPTKEEKNIAIRRVTLGLFFAEEGNRNKITVSEKEYQDAVYRE
;
A
#
# COMPACT_ATOMS: atom_id res chain seq x y z
N TYR A 1 9.09 -52.10 -25.92
CA TYR A 1 8.51 -52.51 -27.19
C TYR A 1 9.24 -53.80 -27.62
N ASP A 2 8.50 -54.90 -27.63
CA ASP A 2 9.04 -56.16 -28.15
C ASP A 2 8.61 -56.32 -29.59
N GLU A 3 9.57 -56.64 -30.45
CA GLU A 3 9.34 -56.84 -31.91
C GLU A 3 8.36 -58.02 -32.13
N GLY A 4 7.18 -57.69 -32.75
CA GLY A 4 6.12 -58.67 -32.98
C GLY A 4 4.95 -58.61 -31.97
N SER A 5 4.97 -57.71 -30.99
CA SER A 5 3.83 -57.44 -30.08
C SER A 5 2.97 -56.26 -30.57
N ASP A 6 1.67 -56.30 -30.27
CA ASP A 6 0.75 -55.21 -30.59
C ASP A 6 1.09 -53.96 -29.76
N LEU A 7 1.23 -52.82 -30.42
CA LEU A 7 1.38 -51.53 -29.77
C LEU A 7 0.01 -51.00 -29.34
N LYS A 8 -0.20 -50.82 -28.05
CA LYS A 8 -1.36 -50.11 -27.48
C LYS A 8 -0.96 -48.72 -27.02
N ALA A 9 -1.51 -47.70 -27.64
CA ALA A 9 -1.30 -46.33 -27.26
C ALA A 9 -2.62 -45.69 -26.81
N PHE A 10 -2.56 -44.87 -25.75
CA PHE A 10 -3.69 -44.07 -25.28
C PHE A 10 -3.34 -42.61 -25.47
N LEU A 11 -4.23 -41.87 -26.14
CA LEU A 11 -4.14 -40.43 -26.30
C LEU A 11 -5.28 -39.78 -25.51
N SER A 12 -4.94 -38.94 -24.58
CA SER A 12 -5.91 -38.13 -23.84
C SER A 12 -5.84 -36.67 -24.30
N LEU A 13 -6.98 -36.12 -24.69
CA LEU A 13 -7.09 -34.77 -25.20
C LEU A 13 -8.09 -33.99 -24.34
N GLU A 14 -7.72 -32.80 -23.91
CA GLU A 14 -8.67 -31.83 -23.32
C GLU A 14 -9.23 -30.96 -24.45
N ILE A 15 -10.55 -30.82 -24.46
CA ILE A 15 -11.25 -29.99 -25.45
C ILE A 15 -11.84 -28.76 -24.75
N MET A 16 -11.95 -27.67 -25.49
CA MET A 16 -12.60 -26.47 -24.98
C MET A 16 -14.09 -26.72 -24.73
N PRO A 17 -14.64 -26.26 -23.61
CA PRO A 17 -16.05 -26.49 -23.28
C PRO A 17 -16.97 -25.68 -24.19
N ILE A 18 -18.16 -26.25 -24.47
CA ILE A 18 -19.23 -25.52 -25.13
C ILE A 18 -19.94 -24.63 -24.09
N ILE A 19 -19.78 -23.32 -24.23
CA ILE A 19 -20.36 -22.35 -23.31
C ILE A 19 -21.74 -21.93 -23.84
N LYS A 20 -22.78 -22.22 -23.03
CA LYS A 20 -24.14 -21.84 -23.38
C LYS A 20 -24.32 -20.34 -23.19
N HIS A 21 -25.06 -19.71 -24.13
CA HIS A 21 -25.44 -18.32 -23.99
C HIS A 21 -26.32 -18.09 -22.75
N ILE A 22 -26.01 -17.03 -22.01
CA ILE A 22 -26.79 -16.57 -20.88
C ILE A 22 -27.39 -15.22 -21.23
N ASP A 23 -28.68 -15.08 -21.01
CA ASP A 23 -29.37 -13.82 -21.16
C ASP A 23 -28.97 -12.85 -20.01
N LEU A 24 -27.99 -12.01 -20.28
CA LEU A 24 -27.48 -11.04 -19.32
C LEU A 24 -28.50 -9.92 -19.00
N SER A 25 -29.50 -9.70 -19.88
CA SER A 25 -30.54 -8.68 -19.65
C SER A 25 -31.43 -8.97 -18.44
N LYS A 26 -31.44 -10.21 -17.95
CA LYS A 26 -32.16 -10.65 -16.77
C LYS A 26 -31.42 -10.43 -15.46
N ILE A 27 -30.16 -10.01 -15.51
CA ILE A 27 -29.38 -9.70 -14.32
C ILE A 27 -29.79 -8.30 -13.84
N ARG A 28 -30.24 -8.22 -12.61
CA ARG A 28 -30.55 -6.96 -11.93
C ARG A 28 -29.50 -6.72 -10.86
N LEU A 29 -28.90 -5.55 -10.88
CA LEU A 29 -27.86 -5.14 -9.96
C LEU A 29 -28.27 -3.84 -9.29
N GLU A 30 -27.84 -3.63 -8.05
CA GLU A 30 -28.05 -2.39 -7.33
C GLU A 30 -26.78 -1.54 -7.38
N LYS A 31 -26.85 -0.36 -8.00
CA LYS A 31 -25.74 0.58 -8.00
C LYS A 31 -25.78 1.45 -6.75
N PHE A 32 -24.78 1.34 -5.89
CA PHE A 32 -24.60 2.23 -4.75
C PHE A 32 -24.16 3.61 -5.22
N ILE A 33 -24.93 4.65 -4.87
CA ILE A 33 -24.61 6.03 -5.19
C ILE A 33 -24.32 6.77 -3.89
N ALA A 34 -23.04 7.08 -3.66
CA ALA A 34 -22.64 7.92 -2.55
C ALA A 34 -22.51 9.39 -3.01
N LYS A 35 -23.08 10.32 -2.26
CA LYS A 35 -22.89 11.75 -2.48
C LYS A 35 -21.89 12.29 -1.49
N VAL A 36 -20.90 13.03 -1.98
CA VAL A 36 -19.92 13.71 -1.12
C VAL A 36 -20.62 14.82 -0.36
N SER A 37 -20.60 14.74 0.95
CA SER A 37 -21.11 15.77 1.85
C SER A 37 -20.05 16.83 2.18
N ASP A 38 -20.47 17.99 2.66
CA ASP A 38 -19.53 19.01 3.16
C ASP A 38 -18.74 18.50 4.37
N LYS A 39 -19.27 17.54 5.11
CA LYS A 39 -18.56 16.88 6.21
C LYS A 39 -17.34 16.11 5.69
N ASP A 40 -17.50 15.34 4.61
CA ASP A 40 -16.41 14.56 4.00
C ASP A 40 -15.29 15.49 3.51
N VAL A 41 -15.67 16.62 2.90
CA VAL A 41 -14.71 17.65 2.46
C VAL A 41 -13.96 18.25 3.65
N ASN A 42 -14.65 18.57 4.73
CA ASN A 42 -14.02 19.12 5.94
C ASN A 42 -13.09 18.09 6.61
N GLU A 43 -13.49 16.83 6.69
CA GLU A 43 -12.62 15.76 7.21
C GLU A 43 -11.36 15.55 6.36
N ALA A 44 -11.48 15.70 5.04
CA ALA A 44 -10.33 15.66 4.15
C ALA A 44 -9.41 16.87 4.36
N LEU A 45 -9.96 18.08 4.51
CA LEU A 45 -9.21 19.29 4.85
C LEU A 45 -8.49 19.16 6.19
N ASP A 46 -9.14 18.60 7.20
CA ASP A 46 -8.54 18.38 8.51
C ASP A 46 -7.38 17.38 8.44
N ARG A 47 -7.51 16.34 7.62
CA ARG A 47 -6.40 15.40 7.34
C ARG A 47 -5.23 16.09 6.66
N ILE A 48 -5.50 16.90 5.63
CA ILE A 48 -4.49 17.68 4.93
C ILE A 48 -3.79 18.65 5.91
N SER A 49 -4.55 19.35 6.74
CA SER A 49 -4.04 20.27 7.76
C SER A 49 -3.13 19.56 8.77
N LYS A 50 -3.51 18.39 9.26
CA LYS A 50 -2.70 17.56 10.17
C LYS A 50 -1.45 16.98 9.51
N GLN A 51 -1.50 16.64 8.23
CA GLN A 51 -0.32 16.16 7.50
C GLN A 51 0.67 17.29 7.17
N ASN A 52 0.17 18.53 7.04
CA ASN A 52 0.99 19.72 6.79
C ASN A 52 1.21 20.54 8.04
N GLN A 53 1.51 19.87 9.16
CA GLN A 53 1.76 20.54 10.43
C GLN A 53 2.86 21.59 10.33
N GLN A 54 2.62 22.71 10.98
CA GLN A 54 3.62 23.73 11.25
C GLN A 54 4.16 23.54 12.66
N THR A 55 5.34 24.05 12.92
CA THR A 55 5.94 23.99 14.26
C THR A 55 5.92 25.37 14.89
N GLN A 56 5.54 25.45 16.15
CA GLN A 56 5.66 26.67 16.93
C GLN A 56 6.38 26.39 18.25
N PRO A 57 7.11 27.39 18.78
CA PRO A 57 7.66 27.27 20.12
C PRO A 57 6.55 27.10 21.16
N LEU A 58 6.83 26.34 22.21
CA LEU A 58 5.86 26.16 23.30
C LEU A 58 5.43 27.51 23.88
N LYS A 59 4.13 27.76 23.93
CA LYS A 59 3.55 28.97 24.57
C LYS A 59 3.76 28.99 26.09
N LYS A 60 3.80 27.81 26.72
CA LYS A 60 4.07 27.63 28.16
C LYS A 60 5.15 26.58 28.32
N ALA A 61 6.10 26.83 29.21
CA ALA A 61 7.16 25.90 29.54
C ALA A 61 6.57 24.58 30.07
N ARG A 62 6.82 23.49 29.38
CA ARG A 62 6.47 22.13 29.79
C ARG A 62 7.58 21.16 29.36
N LYS A 63 7.52 19.97 29.86
CA LYS A 63 8.39 18.87 29.40
C LYS A 63 7.99 18.40 28.00
N SER A 64 8.96 17.90 27.25
CA SER A 64 8.78 17.28 25.95
C SER A 64 7.87 16.05 26.03
N LYS A 65 7.05 15.85 25.01
CA LYS A 65 6.16 14.69 24.84
C LYS A 65 6.28 14.13 23.44
N LEU A 66 5.73 12.97 23.24
CA LEU A 66 5.63 12.34 21.91
C LEU A 66 4.93 13.29 20.93
N GLY A 67 5.48 13.43 19.73
CA GLY A 67 5.01 14.35 18.70
C GLY A 67 5.63 15.74 18.75
N ASP A 68 6.31 16.15 19.83
CA ASP A 68 7.03 17.43 19.87
C ASP A 68 8.28 17.37 18.98
N ILE A 69 8.70 18.54 18.50
CA ILE A 69 9.93 18.71 17.73
C ILE A 69 10.96 19.43 18.59
N LEU A 70 12.01 18.70 18.92
CA LEU A 70 13.12 19.24 19.69
C LEU A 70 14.15 19.86 18.76
N VAL A 71 14.71 20.99 19.16
CA VAL A 71 15.97 21.51 18.58
C VAL A 71 17.07 21.14 19.55
N ILE A 72 17.96 20.25 19.12
CA ILE A 72 19.02 19.69 19.96
C ILE A 72 20.41 19.90 19.37
N ASP A 73 21.38 20.06 20.26
CA ASP A 73 22.78 19.77 19.94
C ASP A 73 23.12 18.41 20.51
N PHE A 74 23.83 17.57 19.76
CA PHE A 74 24.23 16.27 20.23
C PHE A 74 25.69 15.94 19.87
N GLU A 75 26.35 15.20 20.76
CA GLU A 75 27.71 14.69 20.59
C GLU A 75 27.70 13.20 20.96
N GLY A 76 27.89 12.33 19.98
CA GLY A 76 27.95 10.88 20.14
C GLY A 76 29.38 10.40 20.33
N LYS A 77 29.57 9.53 21.33
CA LYS A 77 30.85 8.88 21.62
C LYS A 77 30.67 7.37 21.69
N MET A 78 31.65 6.68 21.15
CA MET A 78 31.81 5.24 21.29
C MET A 78 33.17 4.98 21.94
N ASN A 79 33.21 4.25 23.05
CA ASN A 79 34.44 4.06 23.84
C ASN A 79 35.16 5.38 24.19
N ASN A 80 34.40 6.43 24.53
CA ASN A 80 34.89 7.79 24.84
C ASN A 80 35.49 8.56 23.64
N VAL A 81 35.43 8.03 22.41
CA VAL A 81 35.91 8.70 21.20
C VAL A 81 34.73 9.16 20.38
N VAL A 82 34.75 10.41 19.97
CA VAL A 82 33.74 10.97 19.04
C VAL A 82 33.88 10.31 17.66
N PHE A 83 32.83 9.81 17.08
CA PHE A 83 32.84 9.17 15.77
C PHE A 83 32.29 10.11 14.69
N ASP A 84 32.65 9.85 13.45
CA ASP A 84 32.21 10.64 12.31
C ASP A 84 30.70 10.53 12.11
N GLY A 85 30.01 11.68 11.92
CA GLY A 85 28.55 11.76 11.90
C GLY A 85 27.88 11.69 13.28
N GLY A 86 28.63 11.55 14.39
CA GLY A 86 28.11 11.52 15.75
C GLY A 86 27.76 12.88 16.34
N THR A 87 28.04 13.99 15.63
CA THR A 87 27.80 15.35 16.16
C THR A 87 26.81 16.12 15.31
N GLY A 88 25.96 16.90 15.94
CA GLY A 88 25.03 17.79 15.26
C GLY A 88 24.68 19.02 16.11
N LYS A 89 24.51 20.16 15.47
CA LYS A 89 24.07 21.39 16.12
C LYS A 89 22.74 21.84 15.48
N ASP A 90 21.87 22.41 16.32
CA ASP A 90 20.54 22.90 15.92
C ASP A 90 19.71 21.88 15.15
N HIS A 91 19.87 20.60 15.45
CA HIS A 91 19.18 19.53 14.75
C HIS A 91 17.72 19.44 15.20
N HIS A 92 16.81 19.39 14.21
CA HIS A 92 15.37 19.28 14.44
C HIS A 92 14.97 17.81 14.52
N LEU A 93 14.57 17.35 15.70
CA LEU A 93 14.19 15.98 15.98
C LEU A 93 12.71 15.90 16.37
N ALA A 94 11.91 15.21 15.56
CA ALA A 94 10.52 14.94 15.89
C ALA A 94 10.44 13.66 16.75
N LEU A 95 9.96 13.79 17.99
CA LEU A 95 9.83 12.65 18.92
C LEU A 95 8.74 11.68 18.45
N GLY A 96 9.11 10.45 18.18
CA GLY A 96 8.23 9.40 17.67
C GLY A 96 8.23 9.26 16.15
N SER A 97 9.15 9.94 15.47
CA SER A 97 9.32 9.81 14.01
C SER A 97 10.06 8.54 13.60
N ASN A 98 10.79 7.91 14.54
CA ASN A 98 11.71 6.81 14.31
C ASN A 98 12.80 7.14 13.25
N SER A 99 13.14 8.42 13.12
CA SER A 99 14.17 8.89 12.18
C SER A 99 15.59 8.73 12.73
N PHE A 100 15.71 8.51 14.03
CA PHE A 100 16.97 8.24 14.73
C PHE A 100 17.10 6.75 15.10
N ILE A 101 18.24 6.42 15.69
CA ILE A 101 18.53 5.06 16.19
C ILE A 101 17.43 4.66 17.19
N PRO A 102 16.90 3.43 17.13
CA PRO A 102 15.90 2.96 18.07
C PRO A 102 16.30 3.20 19.53
N GLY A 103 15.36 3.71 20.33
CA GLY A 103 15.60 4.06 21.72
C GLY A 103 16.20 5.44 21.96
N PHE A 104 16.53 6.20 20.92
CA PHE A 104 17.09 7.56 21.06
C PHE A 104 15.98 8.58 21.40
N GLU A 105 14.91 8.58 20.64
CA GLU A 105 13.84 9.57 20.77
C GLU A 105 13.05 9.38 22.06
N GLU A 106 12.83 8.13 22.49
CA GLU A 106 12.09 7.81 23.70
C GLU A 106 12.78 8.36 24.97
N GLN A 107 14.13 8.35 24.99
CA GLN A 107 14.90 8.86 26.12
C GLN A 107 14.86 10.38 26.24
N LEU A 108 14.49 11.10 25.17
CA LEU A 108 14.34 12.55 25.16
C LEU A 108 12.91 13.02 25.49
N ILE A 109 12.00 12.09 25.80
CA ILE A 109 10.68 12.41 26.34
C ILE A 109 10.82 12.85 27.81
N ASN A 110 9.97 13.77 28.26
CA ASN A 110 9.96 14.36 29.59
C ASN A 110 11.18 15.25 29.94
N CYS A 111 11.90 15.74 28.93
CA CYS A 111 12.97 16.71 29.11
C CYS A 111 12.46 18.15 29.04
N LYS A 112 13.20 19.10 29.64
CA LYS A 112 12.94 20.53 29.58
C LYS A 112 13.92 21.23 28.63
N VAL A 113 13.60 22.43 28.23
CA VAL A 113 14.54 23.32 27.53
C VAL A 113 15.77 23.56 28.41
N ASN A 114 16.96 23.52 27.83
CA ASN A 114 18.28 23.60 28.43
C ASN A 114 18.71 22.35 29.23
N ASP A 115 17.91 21.28 29.27
CA ASP A 115 18.37 20.03 29.87
C ASP A 115 19.49 19.42 29.01
N GLU A 116 20.50 18.87 29.70
CA GLU A 116 21.51 18.00 29.10
C GLU A 116 21.23 16.57 29.50
N LYS A 117 21.06 15.69 28.53
CA LYS A 117 20.72 14.28 28.70
C LYS A 117 21.75 13.38 28.03
N MET A 118 22.18 12.35 28.76
CA MET A 118 22.97 11.27 28.21
C MET A 118 22.02 10.20 27.69
N VAL A 119 22.05 9.97 26.37
CA VAL A 119 21.21 9.01 25.65
C VAL A 119 22.09 7.82 25.25
N LYS A 120 21.74 6.64 25.72
CA LYS A 120 22.45 5.39 25.39
C LYS A 120 21.63 4.62 24.39
N VAL A 121 22.25 4.24 23.27
CA VAL A 121 21.59 3.49 22.21
C VAL A 121 22.52 2.43 21.64
N ASN A 122 21.93 1.36 21.11
CA ASN A 122 22.64 0.36 20.36
C ASN A 122 22.33 0.53 18.87
N PHE A 123 23.35 0.61 18.04
CA PHE A 123 23.18 0.61 16.61
C PHE A 123 22.62 -0.73 16.14
N PRO A 124 21.63 -0.77 15.23
CA PRO A 124 21.15 -2.02 14.63
C PRO A 124 22.27 -2.81 13.94
N GLU A 125 22.21 -4.13 13.94
CA GLU A 125 23.20 -5.00 13.26
C GLU A 125 23.28 -4.73 11.75
N ASN A 126 22.19 -4.29 11.14
CA ASN A 126 22.10 -3.94 9.72
C ASN A 126 22.35 -2.45 9.45
N TYR A 127 23.03 -1.74 10.35
CA TYR A 127 23.33 -0.31 10.14
C TYR A 127 24.30 -0.12 8.97
N ASN A 128 24.10 0.92 8.18
CA ASN A 128 24.88 1.16 6.95
C ASN A 128 26.39 1.30 7.18
N ASN A 129 26.80 1.86 8.31
CA ASN A 129 28.21 1.93 8.70
C ASN A 129 28.57 0.69 9.53
N LYS A 130 29.40 -0.19 8.93
CA LYS A 130 29.85 -1.45 9.56
C LYS A 130 30.67 -1.23 10.83
N ASP A 131 31.34 -0.08 10.97
CA ASP A 131 32.13 0.24 12.16
C ASP A 131 31.26 0.59 13.37
N LEU A 132 29.98 0.92 13.14
CA LEU A 132 29.00 1.28 14.16
C LEU A 132 27.99 0.16 14.41
N ALA A 133 27.74 -0.72 13.44
CA ALA A 133 26.73 -1.77 13.51
C ALA A 133 26.90 -2.65 14.76
N GLY A 134 25.81 -2.88 15.50
CA GLY A 134 25.77 -3.70 16.72
C GLY A 134 26.49 -3.11 17.95
N LYS A 135 27.05 -1.89 17.86
CA LYS A 135 27.81 -1.30 18.97
C LYS A 135 26.97 -0.30 19.77
N GLU A 136 27.30 -0.18 21.06
CA GLU A 136 26.72 0.81 21.97
C GLU A 136 27.36 2.18 21.74
N ALA A 137 26.55 3.22 21.68
CA ALA A 137 26.99 4.62 21.65
C ALA A 137 26.25 5.44 22.70
N ILE A 138 26.98 6.44 23.24
CA ILE A 138 26.44 7.39 24.21
C ILE A 138 26.44 8.76 23.58
N PHE A 139 25.27 9.38 23.53
CA PHE A 139 25.07 10.73 23.01
C PHE A 139 24.81 11.70 24.14
N LYS A 140 25.63 12.76 24.24
CA LYS A 140 25.35 13.91 25.09
C LYS A 140 24.44 14.85 24.27
N CYS A 141 23.16 14.95 24.65
CA CYS A 141 22.16 15.78 23.99
C CYS A 141 21.83 16.99 24.84
N LYS A 142 21.89 18.20 24.26
CA LYS A 142 21.45 19.43 24.87
C LYS A 142 20.19 19.93 24.15
N ILE A 143 19.10 20.13 24.91
CA ILE A 143 17.82 20.55 24.35
C ILE A 143 17.77 22.08 24.31
N LYS A 144 17.80 22.67 23.12
CA LYS A 144 17.78 24.13 22.93
C LYS A 144 16.36 24.69 22.92
N LYS A 145 15.47 24.00 22.20
CA LYS A 145 14.06 24.43 22.06
C LYS A 145 13.15 23.20 22.02
N ILE A 146 11.93 23.39 22.46
CA ILE A 146 10.84 22.42 22.29
C ILE A 146 9.76 23.13 21.49
N ASN A 147 9.43 22.62 20.32
CA ASN A 147 8.37 23.10 19.46
C ASN A 147 7.23 22.10 19.48
N GLU A 148 6.00 22.59 19.49
CA GLU A 148 4.83 21.74 19.34
C GLU A 148 4.31 21.77 17.89
N PRO A 149 3.90 20.62 17.36
CA PRO A 149 3.25 20.60 16.06
C PRO A 149 1.85 21.18 16.19
N ILE A 150 1.51 22.08 15.29
CA ILE A 150 0.15 22.61 15.13
C ILE A 150 -0.36 22.26 13.74
N PRO A 151 -1.61 21.85 13.58
CA PRO A 151 -2.22 21.69 12.28
C PRO A 151 -2.06 22.96 11.46
N ALA A 152 -1.76 22.85 10.18
CA ALA A 152 -1.70 24.02 9.30
C ALA A 152 -3.06 24.71 9.27
N LYS A 153 -3.07 26.03 9.25
CA LYS A 153 -4.32 26.78 9.13
C LYS A 153 -4.97 26.45 7.78
N ILE A 154 -6.27 26.16 7.81
CA ILE A 154 -7.06 25.91 6.60
C ILE A 154 -7.43 27.27 6.00
N ASN A 155 -6.58 27.78 5.13
CA ASN A 155 -6.70 29.08 4.47
C ASN A 155 -6.18 29.01 3.03
N ASP A 156 -6.17 30.14 2.34
CA ASP A 156 -5.70 30.22 0.96
C ASP A 156 -4.20 29.86 0.80
N GLU A 157 -3.37 30.12 1.83
CA GLU A 157 -1.95 29.73 1.81
C GLU A 157 -1.79 28.22 1.75
N LEU A 158 -2.63 27.47 2.50
CA LEU A 158 -2.66 26.02 2.41
C LEU A 158 -3.14 25.57 1.03
N ALA A 159 -4.17 26.22 0.48
CA ALA A 159 -4.71 25.90 -0.83
C ALA A 159 -3.64 26.04 -1.94
N VAL A 160 -2.85 27.10 -1.92
CA VAL A 160 -1.77 27.35 -2.89
C VAL A 160 -0.72 26.23 -2.85
N LYS A 161 -0.40 25.67 -1.67
CA LYS A 161 0.51 24.51 -1.55
C LYS A 161 0.00 23.27 -2.28
N PHE A 162 -1.31 23.15 -2.44
CA PHE A 162 -1.98 22.07 -3.18
C PHE A 162 -2.40 22.48 -4.60
N SER A 163 -1.74 23.50 -5.16
CA SER A 163 -1.98 23.98 -6.52
C SER A 163 -3.41 24.48 -6.76
N ALA A 164 -4.13 24.86 -5.71
CA ALA A 164 -5.43 25.51 -5.80
C ALA A 164 -5.29 27.02 -5.69
N LYS A 165 -6.19 27.76 -6.35
CA LYS A 165 -6.16 29.25 -6.37
C LYS A 165 -6.52 29.87 -5.03
N ASN A 166 -7.42 29.26 -4.31
CA ASN A 166 -7.92 29.67 -2.99
C ASN A 166 -8.58 28.48 -2.29
N LEU A 167 -9.04 28.70 -1.05
CA LEU A 167 -9.66 27.66 -0.24
C LEU A 167 -10.93 27.07 -0.87
N ASN A 168 -11.73 27.87 -1.58
CA ASN A 168 -12.93 27.38 -2.24
C ASN A 168 -12.58 26.45 -3.41
N ASP A 169 -11.56 26.81 -4.18
CA ASP A 169 -11.04 25.98 -5.26
C ASP A 169 -10.49 24.66 -4.70
N LEU A 170 -9.73 24.70 -3.61
CA LEU A 170 -9.27 23.49 -2.92
C LEU A 170 -10.44 22.59 -2.47
N LYS A 171 -11.49 23.17 -1.90
CA LYS A 171 -12.70 22.42 -1.52
C LYS A 171 -13.38 21.76 -2.72
N THR A 172 -13.46 22.48 -3.83
CA THR A 172 -14.04 21.96 -5.08
C THR A 172 -13.22 20.78 -5.60
N ASN A 173 -11.90 20.93 -5.68
CA ASN A 173 -10.99 19.86 -6.13
C ASN A 173 -11.08 18.61 -5.22
N ILE A 174 -11.16 18.80 -3.91
CA ILE A 174 -11.36 17.71 -2.94
C ILE A 174 -12.71 17.02 -3.18
N LYS A 175 -13.77 17.79 -3.38
CA LYS A 175 -15.11 17.27 -3.63
C LYS A 175 -15.18 16.44 -4.92
N GLU A 176 -14.57 16.93 -5.98
CA GLU A 176 -14.48 16.22 -7.27
C GLU A 176 -13.67 14.93 -7.13
N ARG A 177 -12.52 14.99 -6.45
CA ARG A 177 -11.69 13.81 -6.20
C ARG A 177 -12.44 12.76 -5.39
N LEU A 178 -13.08 13.14 -4.29
CA LEU A 178 -13.89 12.22 -3.48
C LEU A 178 -15.07 11.64 -4.28
N SER A 179 -15.71 12.46 -5.12
CA SER A 179 -16.79 12.00 -6.00
C SER A 179 -16.29 10.93 -6.99
N ASN A 180 -15.14 11.15 -7.59
CA ASN A 180 -14.53 10.19 -8.50
C ASN A 180 -14.09 8.91 -7.76
N GLU A 181 -13.57 9.02 -6.55
CA GLU A 181 -13.22 7.87 -5.71
C GLU A 181 -14.47 7.04 -5.35
N TYR A 182 -15.58 7.70 -4.97
CA TYR A 182 -16.84 7.03 -4.65
C TYR A 182 -17.47 6.37 -5.89
N GLU A 183 -17.44 7.04 -7.04
CA GLU A 183 -17.93 6.46 -8.30
C GLU A 183 -17.08 5.25 -8.70
N SER A 184 -15.76 5.33 -8.64
CA SER A 184 -14.85 4.21 -8.93
C SER A 184 -15.09 3.03 -7.99
N PHE A 185 -15.28 3.30 -6.70
CA PHE A 185 -15.60 2.26 -5.73
C PHE A 185 -16.96 1.61 -6.00
N SER A 186 -17.99 2.43 -6.30
CA SER A 186 -19.32 1.95 -6.68
C SER A 186 -19.28 1.06 -7.92
N GLN A 187 -18.54 1.48 -8.94
CA GLN A 187 -18.35 0.68 -10.16
C GLN A 187 -17.63 -0.64 -9.87
N SER A 188 -16.63 -0.62 -8.97
CA SER A 188 -15.92 -1.84 -8.58
C SER A 188 -16.82 -2.84 -7.85
N LEU A 189 -17.69 -2.35 -6.97
CA LEU A 189 -18.70 -3.18 -6.29
C LEU A 189 -19.70 -3.76 -7.30
N LEU A 190 -20.21 -2.92 -8.19
CA LEU A 190 -21.17 -3.34 -9.23
C LEU A 190 -20.55 -4.39 -10.16
N LYS A 191 -19.29 -4.20 -10.56
CA LYS A 191 -18.54 -5.17 -11.36
C LYS A 191 -18.37 -6.50 -10.63
N LYS A 192 -18.05 -6.45 -9.33
CA LYS A 192 -17.92 -7.66 -8.51
C LYS A 192 -19.24 -8.40 -8.44
N GLU A 193 -20.33 -7.71 -8.13
CA GLU A 193 -21.67 -8.29 -8.03
C GLU A 193 -22.13 -8.91 -9.35
N LEU A 194 -21.87 -8.22 -10.49
CA LEU A 194 -22.12 -8.75 -11.83
C LEU A 194 -21.35 -10.07 -12.06
N MET A 195 -20.07 -10.12 -11.72
CA MET A 195 -19.27 -11.32 -11.88
C MET A 195 -19.77 -12.46 -10.99
N ASP A 196 -20.17 -12.15 -9.75
CA ASP A 196 -20.76 -13.14 -8.82
C ASP A 196 -22.09 -13.71 -9.37
N GLU A 197 -22.93 -12.86 -9.98
CA GLU A 197 -24.19 -13.32 -10.59
C GLU A 197 -23.97 -14.13 -11.87
N ILE A 198 -22.96 -13.79 -12.68
CA ILE A 198 -22.58 -14.58 -13.84
C ILE A 198 -22.06 -15.95 -13.43
N GLU A 199 -21.16 -16.00 -12.45
CA GLU A 199 -20.57 -17.25 -11.96
C GLU A 199 -21.65 -18.25 -11.46
N LYS A 200 -22.67 -17.77 -10.78
CA LYS A 200 -23.80 -18.62 -10.30
C LYS A 200 -24.60 -19.26 -11.45
N ARG A 201 -24.65 -18.59 -12.60
CA ARG A 201 -25.46 -19.01 -13.75
C ARG A 201 -24.69 -19.81 -14.79
N VAL A 202 -23.36 -19.61 -14.82
CA VAL A 202 -22.45 -20.30 -15.75
C VAL A 202 -22.08 -21.67 -15.17
N LYS A 203 -22.34 -22.74 -15.94
CA LYS A 203 -21.96 -24.11 -15.57
C LYS A 203 -21.47 -24.83 -16.81
N PHE A 204 -20.22 -25.21 -16.80
CA PHE A 204 -19.59 -26.06 -17.81
C PHE A 204 -18.36 -26.74 -17.21
N ASP A 205 -17.90 -27.82 -17.84
CA ASP A 205 -16.71 -28.53 -17.39
C ASP A 205 -15.46 -27.71 -17.74
N LEU A 206 -14.58 -27.53 -16.77
CA LEU A 206 -13.36 -26.74 -16.95
C LEU A 206 -12.19 -27.65 -17.33
N PRO A 207 -11.41 -27.30 -18.37
CA PRO A 207 -10.16 -27.97 -18.67
C PRO A 207 -9.18 -27.87 -17.50
N GLN A 208 -8.67 -28.99 -17.02
CA GLN A 208 -7.78 -29.02 -15.86
C GLN A 208 -6.47 -28.29 -16.12
N SER A 209 -5.96 -28.37 -17.34
CA SER A 209 -4.74 -27.66 -17.76
C SER A 209 -4.84 -26.13 -17.57
N LEU A 210 -6.01 -25.54 -17.84
CA LEU A 210 -6.24 -24.11 -17.63
C LEU A 210 -6.29 -23.73 -16.14
N ILE A 211 -6.92 -24.59 -15.33
CA ILE A 211 -6.95 -24.38 -13.88
C ILE A 211 -5.53 -24.44 -13.29
N ASP A 212 -4.74 -25.44 -13.71
CA ASP A 212 -3.38 -25.62 -13.20
C ASP A 212 -2.44 -24.49 -13.66
N SER A 213 -2.62 -23.99 -14.87
CA SER A 213 -1.89 -22.83 -15.38
C SER A 213 -2.21 -21.57 -14.57
N GLU A 214 -3.49 -21.26 -14.37
CA GLU A 214 -3.92 -20.09 -13.60
C GLU A 214 -3.48 -20.18 -12.12
N LEU A 215 -3.59 -21.37 -11.54
CA LEU A 215 -3.13 -21.65 -10.18
C LEU A 215 -1.64 -21.37 -10.02
N THR A 216 -0.84 -21.78 -11.01
CA THR A 216 0.61 -21.51 -11.02
C THR A 216 0.89 -20.01 -11.04
N GLN A 217 0.14 -19.23 -11.83
CA GLN A 217 0.28 -17.78 -11.88
C GLN A 217 -0.09 -17.14 -10.55
N ILE A 218 -1.19 -17.56 -9.91
CA ILE A 218 -1.64 -17.05 -8.61
C ILE A 218 -0.57 -17.29 -7.53
N ILE A 219 0.00 -18.50 -7.48
CA ILE A 219 1.06 -18.84 -6.52
C ILE A 219 2.30 -17.98 -6.76
N GLN A 220 2.69 -17.75 -8.02
CA GLN A 220 3.82 -16.91 -8.36
C GLN A 220 3.60 -15.44 -7.95
N GLN A 221 2.41 -14.88 -8.19
CA GLN A 221 2.05 -13.52 -7.78
C GLN A 221 2.09 -13.36 -6.26
N ASN A 222 1.49 -14.30 -5.52
CA ASN A 222 1.50 -14.31 -4.06
C ASN A 222 2.92 -14.44 -3.49
N SER A 223 3.78 -15.22 -4.15
CA SER A 223 5.18 -15.41 -3.75
C SER A 223 6.01 -14.15 -3.93
N LYS A 224 5.85 -13.44 -5.04
CA LYS A 224 6.52 -12.15 -5.29
C LYS A 224 6.13 -11.11 -4.24
N HIS A 225 4.85 -10.99 -3.95
CA HIS A 225 4.35 -10.06 -2.94
C HIS A 225 4.85 -10.42 -1.52
N SER A 226 4.97 -11.70 -1.20
CA SER A 226 5.52 -12.16 0.09
C SER A 226 7.05 -12.00 0.18
N ALA A 227 7.78 -12.09 -0.93
CA ALA A 227 9.23 -11.89 -0.98
C ALA A 227 9.64 -10.42 -0.84
N GLU A 228 8.81 -9.49 -1.30
CA GLU A 228 8.99 -8.05 -1.05
C GLU A 228 8.82 -7.68 0.43
N ILE A 229 8.00 -8.43 1.16
CA ILE A 229 7.73 -8.20 2.59
C ILE A 229 8.71 -8.95 3.51
N LYS A 230 9.23 -10.13 3.06
CA LYS A 230 10.18 -10.95 3.83
C LYS A 230 11.37 -11.32 2.95
N LYS A 231 12.56 -10.80 3.29
CA LYS A 231 13.85 -11.12 2.65
C LYS A 231 14.32 -12.57 2.84
N ASP A 232 13.44 -13.52 3.06
CA ASP A 232 13.79 -14.92 3.26
C ASP A 232 13.52 -15.77 2.02
N LYS A 233 14.50 -16.61 1.72
CA LYS A 233 14.56 -17.52 0.57
C LYS A 233 13.29 -18.37 0.44
N VAL A 234 12.53 -18.11 -0.63
CA VAL A 234 11.40 -18.95 -1.02
C VAL A 234 11.89 -20.07 -1.92
N ASN A 235 12.14 -21.23 -1.34
CA ASN A 235 12.33 -22.49 -2.07
C ASN A 235 11.57 -23.60 -1.34
N GLU A 236 10.26 -23.56 -1.40
CA GLU A 236 9.42 -24.73 -1.12
C GLU A 236 8.20 -24.69 -2.05
N LYS A 237 7.97 -25.77 -2.78
CA LYS A 237 6.74 -26.00 -3.56
C LYS A 237 5.57 -26.10 -2.58
N LYS A 238 5.03 -24.97 -2.16
CA LYS A 238 3.84 -24.91 -1.32
C LYS A 238 2.67 -25.57 -2.07
N LYS A 239 2.05 -26.55 -1.45
CA LYS A 239 0.79 -27.10 -1.97
C LYS A 239 -0.26 -25.97 -2.02
N PRO A 240 -1.00 -25.84 -3.15
CA PRO A 240 -2.00 -24.80 -3.30
C PRO A 240 -3.09 -24.91 -2.23
N THR A 241 -3.48 -23.78 -1.69
CA THR A 241 -4.59 -23.69 -0.72
C THR A 241 -5.93 -23.89 -1.41
N LYS A 242 -6.96 -24.22 -0.63
CA LYS A 242 -8.33 -24.35 -1.15
C LYS A 242 -8.82 -23.01 -1.74
N GLU A 243 -8.43 -21.90 -1.13
CA GLU A 243 -8.79 -20.56 -1.59
C GLU A 243 -8.15 -20.23 -2.94
N GLU A 244 -6.86 -20.51 -3.12
CA GLU A 244 -6.15 -20.32 -4.39
C GLU A 244 -6.77 -21.14 -5.51
N LYS A 245 -7.16 -22.38 -5.23
CA LYS A 245 -7.89 -23.23 -6.19
C LYS A 245 -9.24 -22.62 -6.58
N ASN A 246 -10.01 -22.15 -5.62
CA ASN A 246 -11.31 -21.53 -5.89
C ASN A 246 -11.15 -20.25 -6.72
N ILE A 247 -10.12 -19.44 -6.47
CA ILE A 247 -9.81 -18.25 -7.25
C ILE A 247 -9.43 -18.64 -8.68
N ALA A 248 -8.61 -19.68 -8.86
CA ALA A 248 -8.22 -20.17 -10.18
C ALA A 248 -9.44 -20.66 -10.99
N ILE A 249 -10.27 -21.50 -10.39
CA ILE A 249 -11.51 -22.00 -10.98
C ILE A 249 -12.41 -20.83 -11.42
N ARG A 250 -12.64 -19.86 -10.52
CA ARG A 250 -13.44 -18.66 -10.81
C ARG A 250 -12.88 -17.86 -11.99
N ARG A 251 -11.57 -17.61 -12.01
CA ARG A 251 -10.91 -16.83 -13.07
C ARG A 251 -11.03 -17.53 -14.42
N VAL A 252 -10.77 -18.85 -14.46
CA VAL A 252 -10.92 -19.64 -15.69
C VAL A 252 -12.37 -19.65 -16.16
N THR A 253 -13.33 -19.86 -15.25
CA THR A 253 -14.77 -19.85 -15.58
C THR A 253 -15.20 -18.53 -16.22
N LEU A 254 -14.90 -17.41 -15.56
CA LEU A 254 -15.26 -16.08 -16.05
C LEU A 254 -14.50 -15.71 -17.32
N GLY A 255 -13.20 -16.06 -17.39
CA GLY A 255 -12.38 -15.80 -18.57
C GLY A 255 -12.91 -16.48 -19.82
N LEU A 256 -13.22 -17.77 -19.72
CA LEU A 256 -13.80 -18.53 -20.85
C LEU A 256 -15.19 -17.99 -21.24
N PHE A 257 -16.02 -17.68 -20.26
CA PHE A 257 -17.35 -17.10 -20.52
C PHE A 257 -17.23 -15.75 -21.24
N PHE A 258 -16.41 -14.83 -20.77
CA PHE A 258 -16.25 -13.52 -21.42
C PHE A 258 -15.58 -13.61 -22.79
N ALA A 259 -14.65 -14.54 -22.99
CA ALA A 259 -14.05 -14.76 -24.29
C ALA A 259 -15.11 -15.22 -25.31
N GLU A 260 -15.98 -16.16 -24.92
CA GLU A 260 -17.05 -16.64 -25.80
C GLU A 260 -18.11 -15.58 -26.08
N GLU A 261 -18.56 -14.85 -25.05
CA GLU A 261 -19.52 -13.76 -25.24
C GLU A 261 -18.93 -12.59 -26.07
N GLY A 262 -17.65 -12.29 -25.89
CA GLY A 262 -16.92 -11.34 -26.73
C GLY A 262 -16.90 -11.75 -28.19
N ASN A 263 -16.61 -13.01 -28.47
CA ASN A 263 -16.62 -13.57 -29.84
C ASN A 263 -18.03 -13.51 -30.46
N ARG A 264 -19.06 -13.92 -29.71
CA ARG A 264 -20.46 -13.90 -30.18
C ARG A 264 -20.92 -12.48 -30.54
N ASN A 265 -20.56 -11.51 -29.71
CA ASN A 265 -20.96 -10.12 -29.90
C ASN A 265 -19.98 -9.34 -30.77
N LYS A 266 -18.95 -10.00 -31.32
CA LYS A 266 -17.91 -9.40 -32.18
C LYS A 266 -17.25 -8.18 -31.51
N ILE A 267 -17.04 -8.27 -30.21
CA ILE A 267 -16.36 -7.21 -29.42
C ILE A 267 -14.87 -7.27 -29.75
N THR A 268 -14.35 -6.21 -30.33
CA THR A 268 -12.93 -6.05 -30.63
C THR A 268 -12.37 -4.93 -29.78
N VAL A 269 -11.18 -5.14 -29.22
CA VAL A 269 -10.46 -4.11 -28.48
C VAL A 269 -9.63 -3.30 -29.49
N SER A 270 -9.79 -1.98 -29.49
CA SER A 270 -8.97 -1.11 -30.30
C SER A 270 -7.55 -0.99 -29.73
N GLU A 271 -6.58 -0.68 -30.60
CA GLU A 271 -5.18 -0.47 -30.18
C GLU A 271 -5.06 0.60 -29.08
N LYS A 272 -5.87 1.65 -29.16
CA LYS A 272 -5.92 2.71 -28.15
C LYS A 272 -6.41 2.22 -26.79
N GLU A 273 -7.48 1.42 -26.76
CA GLU A 273 -8.01 0.85 -25.50
C GLU A 273 -7.00 -0.12 -24.88
N TYR A 274 -6.28 -0.88 -25.70
CA TYR A 274 -5.22 -1.76 -25.25
C TYR A 274 -4.07 -0.96 -24.60
N GLN A 275 -3.59 0.10 -25.28
CA GLN A 275 -2.54 0.96 -24.74
C GLN A 275 -3.00 1.66 -23.45
N ASP A 276 -4.22 2.21 -23.42
CA ASP A 276 -4.79 2.86 -22.23
C ASP A 276 -4.92 1.90 -21.04
N ALA A 277 -5.18 0.61 -21.28
CA ALA A 277 -5.23 -0.40 -20.23
C ALA A 277 -3.83 -0.73 -19.68
N VAL A 278 -2.84 -0.89 -20.56
CA VAL A 278 -1.43 -1.15 -20.17
C VAL A 278 -0.83 0.00 -19.36
N TYR A 279 -1.19 1.25 -19.67
CA TYR A 279 -0.68 2.42 -18.91
C TYR A 279 -1.37 2.63 -17.55
N ARG A 280 -2.46 1.90 -17.26
CA ARG A 280 -3.18 2.00 -15.97
C ARG A 280 -2.78 0.93 -14.96
N GLU A 281 -2.04 -0.09 -15.36
CA GLU A 281 -1.40 -1.09 -14.49
C GLU A 281 0.02 -0.68 -14.08
#